data_2394cac493984716029fa26016afce72
#
_entry.id   2394cac493984716029fa26016afce72
#
_cell.length_a   1.000
_cell.length_b   1.000
_cell.length_c   1.000
_cell.angle_alpha   90.00
_cell.angle_beta   90.00
_cell.angle_gamma   90.00
#
_symmetry.space_group_name_H-M   'P 1'
#
loop_
_entity.id
_entity.type
_entity.pdbx_description
1 polymer ?
#
loop_
_entity_poly.entity_id
_entity_poly.type
_entity_poly.pdbx_seq_one_letter_code
_entity_poly.pdbx_strand_id
1 'polypeptide(L)'
;KAASTRDKDFIEHVYVATNHQYMLFFTEQGRCFWMRVYEIPEGSRQSKGRAIQNLINLPQDDKVLAFINVLNLKDEDYINNHHIVMCTKKGVIKKTSLEAYSRPRVNGINAITIREGDTLLEAKLTNGEQDIMLAVRSGKAIRFPETKVRSMGRSASGVRAITVDHENDEVVGMIVVKEGDGFDVMVVSEAGYGKRSSLEDYRITNRGGKGVKTITVTEKTGELVSLKAVTDDDDLMIITKKGTMIRMGVNTLRVMGRATQGVRLINLRKGDEIASIAKVPASEEEEELLDAEGNVI
;
A
#
# COMPACT_ATOMS: atom_id res chain seq x y z
N LYS A 1 5.11 -23.05 -0.25
CA LYS A 1 3.67 -23.44 -0.14
C LYS A 1 2.91 -22.24 0.42
N ALA A 2 1.84 -21.81 -0.27
CA ALA A 2 1.00 -20.71 0.17
C ALA A 2 0.29 -21.02 1.52
N ALA A 3 0.03 -19.97 2.32
CA ALA A 3 -0.79 -20.11 3.50
C ALA A 3 -2.19 -20.62 3.14
N SER A 4 -2.78 -21.46 4.00
CA SER A 4 -4.15 -21.94 3.79
C SER A 4 -5.13 -20.80 4.09
N THR A 5 -6.00 -20.48 3.14
CA THR A 5 -7.07 -19.48 3.31
C THR A 5 -8.44 -20.15 3.29
N ARG A 6 -9.50 -19.47 3.77
CA ARG A 6 -10.88 -19.91 3.57
C ARG A 6 -11.29 -19.69 2.10
N ASP A 7 -12.32 -20.41 1.63
CA ASP A 7 -12.83 -20.40 0.24
C ASP A 7 -13.27 -19.01 -0.20
N LYS A 8 -12.81 -17.97 -0.05
CA LYS A 8 -13.04 -16.59 -0.54
C LYS A 8 -12.07 -15.59 0.10
N ASP A 9 -11.18 -16.04 1.00
CA ASP A 9 -10.16 -15.19 1.59
C ASP A 9 -8.91 -15.18 0.72
N PHE A 10 -8.20 -14.07 0.72
CA PHE A 10 -6.91 -13.92 0.06
C PHE A 10 -5.96 -13.10 0.94
N ILE A 11 -4.67 -13.26 0.69
CA ILE A 11 -3.63 -12.47 1.35
C ILE A 11 -3.56 -11.11 0.69
N GLU A 12 -3.96 -10.07 1.39
CA GLU A 12 -3.91 -8.69 0.91
C GLU A 12 -2.60 -8.00 1.28
N HIS A 13 -2.06 -8.30 2.46
CA HIS A 13 -0.83 -7.71 2.98
C HIS A 13 0.09 -8.76 3.59
N VAL A 14 1.39 -8.61 3.37
CA VAL A 14 2.45 -9.41 4.01
C VAL A 14 3.46 -8.46 4.62
N TYR A 15 3.79 -8.67 5.89
CA TYR A 15 4.75 -7.87 6.64
C TYR A 15 5.77 -8.74 7.33
N VAL A 16 7.02 -8.29 7.34
CA VAL A 16 8.09 -8.86 8.16
C VAL A 16 8.31 -7.94 9.35
N ALA A 17 8.23 -8.48 10.56
CA ALA A 17 8.37 -7.71 11.78
C ALA A 17 9.07 -8.53 12.86
N THR A 18 9.76 -7.85 13.80
CA THR A 18 10.36 -8.47 14.97
C THR A 18 9.44 -8.35 16.18
N ASN A 19 9.53 -9.29 17.12
CA ASN A 19 8.61 -9.44 18.26
C ASN A 19 8.45 -8.16 19.12
N HIS A 20 9.48 -7.34 19.23
CA HIS A 20 9.46 -6.15 20.07
C HIS A 20 8.91 -4.88 19.41
N GLN A 21 8.65 -4.94 18.12
CA GLN A 21 8.09 -3.82 17.35
C GLN A 21 6.60 -3.63 17.63
N TYR A 22 6.11 -2.42 17.33
CA TYR A 22 4.69 -2.12 17.30
C TYR A 22 4.17 -2.16 15.88
N MET A 23 3.00 -2.76 15.72
CA MET A 23 2.19 -2.64 14.52
C MET A 23 1.08 -1.62 14.77
N LEU A 24 1.04 -0.57 13.96
CA LEU A 24 -0.04 0.41 13.93
C LEU A 24 -1.05 0.01 12.86
N PHE A 25 -2.33 0.06 13.22
CA PHE A 25 -3.45 -0.28 12.35
C PHE A 25 -4.26 0.97 12.08
N PHE A 26 -4.39 1.36 10.82
CA PHE A 26 -5.19 2.50 10.41
C PHE A 26 -6.48 2.04 9.75
N THR A 27 -7.59 2.67 10.11
CA THR A 27 -8.92 2.27 9.66
C THR A 27 -9.49 3.21 8.61
N GLU A 28 -10.48 2.73 7.88
CA GLU A 28 -11.21 3.47 6.84
C GLU A 28 -11.82 4.77 7.38
N GLN A 29 -12.29 4.75 8.64
CA GLN A 29 -12.86 5.91 9.32
C GLN A 29 -11.81 6.84 9.97
N GLY A 30 -10.52 6.56 9.78
CA GLY A 30 -9.44 7.43 10.22
C GLY A 30 -8.99 7.23 11.66
N ARG A 31 -9.18 6.07 12.22
CA ARG A 31 -8.67 5.70 13.55
C ARG A 31 -7.34 4.96 13.47
N CYS A 32 -6.57 5.02 14.55
CA CYS A 32 -5.33 4.26 14.72
C CYS A 32 -5.40 3.40 15.98
N PHE A 33 -5.03 2.13 15.86
CA PHE A 33 -4.87 1.17 16.93
C PHE A 33 -3.44 0.64 16.94
N TRP A 34 -3.01 0.06 18.07
CA TRP A 34 -1.68 -0.52 18.25
C TRP A 34 -1.76 -1.96 18.73
N MET A 35 -0.77 -2.73 18.34
CA MET A 35 -0.49 -4.04 18.92
C MET A 35 1.01 -4.28 18.89
N ARG A 36 1.56 -4.90 19.91
CA ARG A 36 2.92 -5.42 19.83
C ARG A 36 2.94 -6.66 18.97
N VAL A 37 3.98 -6.83 18.18
CA VAL A 37 4.06 -7.97 17.26
C VAL A 37 3.95 -9.30 18.01
N TYR A 38 4.53 -9.43 19.20
CA TYR A 38 4.42 -10.66 20.01
C TYR A 38 3.00 -10.95 20.56
N GLU A 39 2.10 -9.95 20.56
CA GLU A 39 0.69 -10.12 20.95
C GLU A 39 -0.15 -10.67 19.79
N ILE A 40 0.38 -10.65 18.58
CA ILE A 40 -0.28 -11.24 17.41
C ILE A 40 -0.22 -12.78 17.56
N PRO A 41 -1.37 -13.46 17.54
CA PRO A 41 -1.38 -14.91 17.72
C PRO A 41 -0.58 -15.62 16.64
N GLU A 42 0.31 -16.49 17.06
CA GLU A 42 1.04 -17.37 16.15
C GLU A 42 0.07 -18.31 15.42
N GLY A 43 0.39 -18.58 14.17
CA GLY A 43 -0.37 -19.48 13.33
C GLY A 43 0.55 -20.34 12.48
N SER A 44 0.19 -21.61 12.28
CA SER A 44 0.87 -22.44 11.29
C SER A 44 0.48 -22.03 9.87
N ARG A 45 1.24 -22.49 8.87
CA ARG A 45 0.91 -22.29 7.43
C ARG A 45 -0.47 -22.86 7.05
N GLN A 46 -1.02 -23.76 7.85
CA GLN A 46 -2.34 -24.39 7.64
C GLN A 46 -3.45 -23.73 8.47
N SER A 47 -3.13 -22.79 9.35
CA SER A 47 -4.13 -22.13 10.18
C SER A 47 -4.94 -21.12 9.37
N LYS A 48 -6.25 -21.05 9.65
CA LYS A 48 -7.19 -20.14 8.95
C LYS A 48 -7.15 -18.70 9.45
N GLY A 49 -6.20 -18.34 10.33
CA GLY A 49 -6.10 -17.01 10.92
C GLY A 49 -7.24 -16.68 11.89
N ARG A 50 -7.18 -15.49 12.48
CA ARG A 50 -8.19 -14.95 13.39
C ARG A 50 -8.68 -13.60 12.89
N ALA A 51 -9.94 -13.28 13.15
CA ALA A 51 -10.51 -11.99 12.81
C ALA A 51 -9.82 -10.89 13.63
N ILE A 52 -9.44 -9.78 12.96
CA ILE A 52 -8.74 -8.68 13.61
C ILE A 52 -9.57 -8.00 14.70
N GLN A 53 -10.90 -8.04 14.61
CA GLN A 53 -11.82 -7.53 15.62
C GLN A 53 -11.67 -8.25 16.97
N ASN A 54 -11.09 -9.45 16.98
CA ASN A 54 -10.80 -10.20 18.21
C ASN A 54 -9.46 -9.78 18.84
N LEU A 55 -8.67 -8.97 18.14
CA LEU A 55 -7.34 -8.54 18.57
C LEU A 55 -7.30 -7.08 18.98
N ILE A 56 -8.08 -6.24 18.35
CA ILE A 56 -8.20 -4.80 18.63
C ILE A 56 -9.68 -4.42 18.78
N ASN A 57 -9.96 -3.38 19.57
CA ASN A 57 -11.32 -2.87 19.79
C ASN A 57 -11.83 -2.10 18.56
N LEU A 58 -11.89 -2.79 17.40
CA LEU A 58 -12.35 -2.22 16.16
C LEU A 58 -13.89 -2.13 16.14
N PRO A 59 -14.49 -0.96 15.86
CA PRO A 59 -15.93 -0.85 15.64
C PRO A 59 -16.40 -1.78 14.50
N GLN A 60 -17.62 -2.31 14.61
CA GLN A 60 -18.16 -3.29 13.64
C GLN A 60 -18.31 -2.75 12.23
N ASP A 61 -18.51 -1.44 12.10
CA ASP A 61 -18.69 -0.70 10.85
C ASP A 61 -17.38 -0.12 10.29
N ASP A 62 -16.24 -0.38 10.92
CA ASP A 62 -14.94 0.11 10.49
C ASP A 62 -14.05 -1.05 9.99
N LYS A 63 -13.08 -0.74 9.14
CA LYS A 63 -12.15 -1.71 8.54
C LYS A 63 -10.72 -1.20 8.63
N VAL A 64 -9.81 -2.10 8.96
CA VAL A 64 -8.37 -1.82 8.84
C VAL A 64 -7.99 -1.86 7.38
N LEU A 65 -7.25 -0.85 6.94
CA LEU A 65 -6.81 -0.73 5.54
C LEU A 65 -5.31 -0.47 5.39
N ALA A 66 -4.65 0.00 6.43
CA ALA A 66 -3.21 0.21 6.39
C ALA A 66 -2.54 -0.26 7.68
N PHE A 67 -1.32 -0.75 7.52
CA PHE A 67 -0.50 -1.29 8.58
C PHE A 67 0.87 -0.61 8.52
N ILE A 68 1.38 -0.17 9.67
CA ILE A 68 2.71 0.42 9.77
C ILE A 68 3.47 -0.27 10.88
N ASN A 69 4.61 -0.86 10.52
CA ASN A 69 5.54 -1.40 11.48
C ASN A 69 6.44 -0.29 12.02
N VAL A 70 6.51 -0.14 13.33
CA VAL A 70 7.28 0.91 14.02
C VAL A 70 8.34 0.25 14.90
N LEU A 71 9.59 0.66 14.73
CA LEU A 71 10.73 0.05 15.41
C LEU A 71 10.68 0.27 16.92
N ASN A 72 10.55 1.52 17.35
CA ASN A 72 10.56 1.87 18.75
C ASN A 72 9.79 3.17 19.03
N LEU A 73 8.71 3.08 19.80
CA LEU A 73 7.91 4.24 20.22
C LEU A 73 8.48 4.99 21.43
N LYS A 74 9.58 4.51 22.03
CA LYS A 74 10.25 5.15 23.19
C LYS A 74 11.52 5.89 22.79
N ASP A 75 12.00 5.72 21.56
CA ASP A 75 13.17 6.40 21.04
C ASP A 75 12.74 7.79 20.56
N GLU A 76 13.13 8.84 21.33
CA GLU A 76 12.74 10.22 21.04
C GLU A 76 13.26 10.71 19.68
N ASP A 77 14.47 10.33 19.29
CA ASP A 77 15.02 10.72 18.00
C ASP A 77 14.23 10.07 16.87
N TYR A 78 13.92 8.79 17.00
CA TYR A 78 13.15 8.05 16.01
C TYR A 78 11.74 8.65 15.84
N ILE A 79 10.97 8.85 16.92
CA ILE A 79 9.58 9.34 16.83
C ILE A 79 9.48 10.80 16.40
N ASN A 80 10.50 11.63 16.66
CA ASN A 80 10.51 13.02 16.25
C ASN A 80 10.99 13.23 14.80
N ASN A 81 11.79 12.30 14.27
CA ASN A 81 12.30 12.36 12.90
C ASN A 81 11.44 11.58 11.87
N HIS A 82 10.43 10.84 12.33
CA HIS A 82 9.51 10.12 11.46
C HIS A 82 8.10 10.71 11.50
N HIS A 83 7.38 10.50 10.42
CA HIS A 83 6.01 10.98 10.25
C HIS A 83 5.12 9.87 9.71
N ILE A 84 3.84 9.96 10.02
CA ILE A 84 2.79 9.18 9.35
C ILE A 84 2.13 10.08 8.31
N VAL A 85 2.20 9.66 7.06
CA VAL A 85 1.51 10.30 5.94
C VAL A 85 0.28 9.48 5.59
N MET A 86 -0.88 10.13 5.53
CA MET A 86 -2.17 9.50 5.26
C MET A 86 -2.80 10.16 4.04
N CYS A 87 -3.47 9.35 3.22
CA CYS A 87 -4.18 9.81 2.03
C CYS A 87 -5.60 9.26 2.02
N THR A 88 -6.56 10.08 1.59
CA THR A 88 -7.96 9.69 1.41
C THR A 88 -8.27 9.41 -0.06
N LYS A 89 -9.38 8.72 -0.33
CA LYS A 89 -9.84 8.43 -1.69
C LYS A 89 -10.12 9.69 -2.50
N LYS A 90 -10.61 10.77 -1.88
CA LYS A 90 -10.85 12.05 -2.57
C LYS A 90 -9.62 12.94 -2.72
N GLY A 91 -8.42 12.41 -2.46
CA GLY A 91 -7.16 13.10 -2.74
C GLY A 91 -6.75 14.13 -1.68
N VAL A 92 -7.17 13.94 -0.44
CA VAL A 92 -6.68 14.69 0.70
C VAL A 92 -5.48 13.98 1.30
N ILE A 93 -4.46 14.73 1.69
CA ILE A 93 -3.25 14.22 2.35
C ILE A 93 -3.00 14.93 3.67
N LYS A 94 -2.48 14.19 4.62
CA LYS A 94 -2.09 14.68 5.93
C LYS A 94 -0.76 14.05 6.36
N LYS A 95 0.08 14.85 7.00
CA LYS A 95 1.32 14.40 7.64
C LYS A 95 1.27 14.74 9.12
N THR A 96 1.56 13.76 9.97
CA THR A 96 1.58 13.92 11.44
C THR A 96 2.86 13.30 11.97
N SER A 97 3.52 13.95 12.93
CA SER A 97 4.70 13.38 13.60
C SER A 97 4.37 12.03 14.22
N LEU A 98 5.30 11.07 14.13
CA LEU A 98 5.16 9.76 14.79
C LEU A 98 5.04 9.89 16.30
N GLU A 99 5.61 10.94 16.90
CA GLU A 99 5.46 11.26 18.33
C GLU A 99 3.98 11.32 18.76
N ALA A 100 3.10 11.85 17.91
CA ALA A 100 1.65 11.90 18.18
C ALA A 100 1.00 10.51 18.37
N TYR A 101 1.69 9.46 17.97
CA TYR A 101 1.29 8.05 18.08
C TYR A 101 2.14 7.26 19.08
N SER A 102 3.04 7.91 19.83
CA SER A 102 3.99 7.26 20.74
C SER A 102 3.35 6.69 22.02
N ARG A 103 2.08 7.04 22.29
CA ARG A 103 1.34 6.62 23.48
C ARG A 103 0.15 5.72 23.10
N PRO A 104 0.35 4.40 23.01
CA PRO A 104 -0.70 3.44 22.68
C PRO A 104 -1.90 3.54 23.62
N ARG A 105 -3.11 3.39 23.07
CA ARG A 105 -4.38 3.35 23.82
C ARG A 105 -5.22 2.18 23.32
N VAL A 106 -5.77 1.40 24.23
CA VAL A 106 -6.57 0.20 23.93
C VAL A 106 -7.76 0.50 23.01
N ASN A 107 -8.44 1.63 23.22
CA ASN A 107 -9.58 2.04 22.42
C ASN A 107 -9.21 2.76 21.11
N GLY A 108 -7.92 2.78 20.76
CA GLY A 108 -7.44 3.54 19.62
C GLY A 108 -7.55 5.05 19.80
N ILE A 109 -7.10 5.79 18.80
CA ILE A 109 -7.20 7.25 18.75
C ILE A 109 -7.68 7.69 17.37
N ASN A 110 -8.16 8.94 17.29
CA ASN A 110 -8.39 9.59 16.02
C ASN A 110 -7.03 9.91 15.36
N ALA A 111 -6.83 9.43 14.13
CA ALA A 111 -5.62 9.68 13.36
C ALA A 111 -5.79 10.81 12.35
N ILE A 112 -6.98 10.94 11.79
CA ILE A 112 -7.37 11.98 10.83
C ILE A 112 -8.88 12.21 10.94
N THR A 113 -9.32 13.46 10.82
CA THR A 113 -10.76 13.76 10.66
C THR A 113 -11.13 13.60 9.20
N ILE A 114 -11.85 12.53 8.88
CA ILE A 114 -12.34 12.25 7.53
C ILE A 114 -13.48 13.22 7.19
N ARG A 115 -13.43 13.81 5.99
CA ARG A 115 -14.50 14.68 5.47
C ARG A 115 -15.71 13.84 5.06
N GLU A 116 -16.88 14.45 5.10
CA GLU A 116 -18.11 13.77 4.68
C GLU A 116 -18.00 13.18 3.27
N GLY A 117 -18.43 11.94 3.13
CA GLY A 117 -18.39 11.20 1.87
C GLY A 117 -16.98 10.81 1.39
N ASP A 118 -15.96 10.89 2.25
CA ASP A 118 -14.60 10.44 1.96
C ASP A 118 -14.22 9.25 2.88
N THR A 119 -13.15 8.56 2.57
CA THR A 119 -12.59 7.50 3.40
C THR A 119 -11.06 7.53 3.34
N LEU A 120 -10.41 7.07 4.39
CA LEU A 120 -8.97 6.85 4.36
C LEU A 120 -8.66 5.76 3.32
N LEU A 121 -7.58 5.92 2.59
CA LEU A 121 -7.11 4.93 1.60
C LEU A 121 -5.81 4.26 2.05
N GLU A 122 -4.86 5.04 2.54
CA GLU A 122 -3.49 4.56 2.78
C GLU A 122 -2.83 5.36 3.90
N ALA A 123 -1.93 4.72 4.62
CA ALA A 123 -1.03 5.35 5.58
C ALA A 123 0.38 4.77 5.42
N LYS A 124 1.41 5.62 5.44
CA LYS A 124 2.81 5.24 5.28
C LYS A 124 3.68 5.97 6.29
N LEU A 125 4.75 5.31 6.73
CA LEU A 125 5.80 5.92 7.53
C LEU A 125 6.80 6.64 6.62
N THR A 126 7.20 7.86 6.99
CA THR A 126 8.20 8.65 6.27
C THR A 126 9.25 9.20 7.22
N ASN A 127 10.41 9.58 6.68
CA ASN A 127 11.54 10.12 7.47
C ASN A 127 11.80 11.61 7.23
N GLY A 128 10.90 12.32 6.55
CA GLY A 128 11.03 13.75 6.27
C GLY A 128 11.69 14.10 4.93
N GLU A 129 12.34 13.15 4.27
CA GLU A 129 13.16 13.39 3.06
C GLU A 129 12.65 12.66 1.81
N GLN A 130 11.45 12.12 1.86
CA GLN A 130 10.92 11.25 0.81
C GLN A 130 9.96 12.01 -0.10
N ASP A 131 9.74 11.45 -1.29
CA ASP A 131 8.70 11.88 -2.20
C ASP A 131 7.45 11.05 -1.99
N ILE A 132 6.31 11.70 -2.12
CA ILE A 132 4.99 11.08 -2.11
C ILE A 132 4.48 11.03 -3.54
N MET A 133 3.98 9.88 -3.94
CA MET A 133 3.34 9.72 -5.23
C MET A 133 1.96 9.11 -5.05
N LEU A 134 0.98 9.70 -5.75
CA LEU A 134 -0.43 9.29 -5.74
C LEU A 134 -0.88 9.03 -7.17
N ALA A 135 -1.76 8.07 -7.36
CA ALA A 135 -2.42 7.84 -8.64
C ALA A 135 -3.94 7.79 -8.46
N VAL A 136 -4.66 8.21 -9.51
CA VAL A 136 -6.12 8.23 -9.57
C VAL A 136 -6.65 7.28 -10.65
N ARG A 137 -7.90 6.86 -10.51
CA ARG A 137 -8.57 5.90 -11.41
C ARG A 137 -8.51 6.32 -12.89
N SER A 138 -8.62 7.61 -13.15
CA SER A 138 -8.51 8.17 -14.51
C SER A 138 -7.13 8.03 -15.18
N GLY A 139 -6.16 7.40 -14.48
CA GLY A 139 -4.84 7.08 -15.04
C GLY A 139 -3.81 8.21 -14.96
N LYS A 140 -3.99 9.13 -14.03
CA LYS A 140 -3.01 10.18 -13.72
C LYS A 140 -2.28 9.90 -12.42
N ALA A 141 -1.05 10.41 -12.29
CA ALA A 141 -0.27 10.35 -11.07
C ALA A 141 0.43 11.68 -10.81
N ILE A 142 0.63 12.00 -9.54
CA ILE A 142 1.37 13.18 -9.08
C ILE A 142 2.51 12.74 -8.16
N ARG A 143 3.67 13.37 -8.30
CA ARG A 143 4.84 13.18 -7.42
C ARG A 143 5.24 14.53 -6.85
N PHE A 144 5.43 14.58 -5.52
CA PHE A 144 5.90 15.79 -4.82
C PHE A 144 6.67 15.41 -3.56
N PRO A 145 7.63 16.26 -3.10
CA PRO A 145 8.33 16.02 -1.85
C PRO A 145 7.38 16.09 -0.66
N GLU A 146 7.57 15.23 0.33
CA GLU A 146 6.76 15.26 1.56
C GLU A 146 6.86 16.58 2.33
N THR A 147 7.92 17.35 2.11
CA THR A 147 8.11 18.70 2.67
C THR A 147 7.03 19.70 2.21
N LYS A 148 6.35 19.42 1.09
CA LYS A 148 5.20 20.21 0.63
C LYS A 148 3.93 19.98 1.45
N VAL A 149 3.94 19.00 2.34
CA VAL A 149 2.88 18.75 3.31
C VAL A 149 3.41 19.12 4.69
N ARG A 150 2.89 20.19 5.27
CA ARG A 150 3.26 20.57 6.64
C ARG A 150 2.79 19.53 7.64
N SER A 151 3.53 19.33 8.72
CA SER A 151 3.09 18.49 9.83
C SER A 151 1.86 19.11 10.50
N MET A 152 0.86 18.28 10.83
CA MET A 152 -0.40 18.67 11.43
C MET A 152 -0.77 17.74 12.58
N GLY A 153 -1.57 18.23 13.52
CA GLY A 153 -2.11 17.41 14.60
C GLY A 153 -3.09 16.33 14.11
N ARG A 154 -3.33 15.31 14.95
CA ARG A 154 -4.18 14.15 14.62
C ARG A 154 -5.62 14.52 14.23
N SER A 155 -6.20 15.58 14.81
CA SER A 155 -7.56 16.03 14.52
C SER A 155 -7.71 16.80 13.20
N ALA A 156 -6.62 17.13 12.50
CA ALA A 156 -6.71 17.83 11.22
C ALA A 156 -7.27 16.91 10.12
N SER A 157 -8.00 17.49 9.17
CA SER A 157 -8.51 16.77 7.98
C SER A 157 -7.49 16.65 6.86
N GLY A 158 -6.44 17.48 6.87
CA GLY A 158 -5.43 17.50 5.81
C GLY A 158 -5.67 18.53 4.72
N VAL A 159 -4.86 18.44 3.67
CA VAL A 159 -4.82 19.37 2.54
C VAL A 159 -4.94 18.61 1.21
N ARG A 160 -5.26 19.30 0.12
CA ARG A 160 -5.35 18.68 -1.20
C ARG A 160 -3.98 18.17 -1.64
N ALA A 161 -3.91 16.89 -2.00
CA ALA A 161 -2.72 16.26 -2.57
C ALA A 161 -2.76 16.23 -4.09
N ILE A 162 -3.89 15.84 -4.65
CA ILE A 162 -4.15 15.74 -6.09
C ILE A 162 -5.56 16.26 -6.39
N THR A 163 -5.75 16.84 -7.55
CA THR A 163 -7.07 17.19 -8.06
C THR A 163 -7.62 15.99 -8.82
N VAL A 164 -8.78 15.48 -8.40
CA VAL A 164 -9.55 14.46 -9.12
C VAL A 164 -10.37 15.13 -10.24
N ASP A 165 -10.45 14.49 -11.40
CA ASP A 165 -11.01 15.12 -12.60
C ASP A 165 -12.55 15.19 -12.61
N HIS A 166 -13.21 14.23 -11.97
CA HIS A 166 -14.68 14.11 -11.91
C HIS A 166 -15.12 13.45 -10.61
N GLU A 167 -16.41 13.48 -10.34
CA GLU A 167 -16.99 13.04 -9.07
C GLU A 167 -16.69 11.56 -8.75
N ASN A 168 -16.63 10.72 -9.76
CA ASN A 168 -16.36 9.28 -9.61
C ASN A 168 -14.86 8.93 -9.67
N ASP A 169 -13.98 9.90 -9.89
CA ASP A 169 -12.55 9.68 -9.86
C ASP A 169 -12.04 9.65 -8.42
N GLU A 170 -11.15 8.75 -8.12
CA GLU A 170 -10.60 8.59 -6.78
C GLU A 170 -9.13 8.18 -6.81
N VAL A 171 -8.43 8.45 -5.72
CA VAL A 171 -7.07 7.94 -5.51
C VAL A 171 -7.14 6.43 -5.32
N VAL A 172 -6.27 5.69 -6.00
CA VAL A 172 -6.19 4.23 -5.95
C VAL A 172 -4.96 3.72 -5.22
N GLY A 173 -3.99 4.58 -4.95
CA GLY A 173 -2.79 4.22 -4.21
C GLY A 173 -1.92 5.41 -3.88
N MET A 174 -1.12 5.24 -2.84
CA MET A 174 -0.06 6.14 -2.41
C MET A 174 1.21 5.32 -2.18
N ILE A 175 2.31 5.78 -2.76
CA ILE A 175 3.65 5.25 -2.48
C ILE A 175 4.54 6.35 -1.95
N VAL A 176 5.54 5.94 -1.18
CA VAL A 176 6.60 6.80 -0.65
C VAL A 176 7.90 6.30 -1.22
N VAL A 177 8.63 7.16 -1.90
CA VAL A 177 9.84 6.83 -2.64
C VAL A 177 10.90 7.90 -2.44
N LYS A 178 12.16 7.53 -2.67
CA LYS A 178 13.28 8.46 -2.72
C LYS A 178 14.06 8.15 -4.00
N GLU A 179 14.50 9.19 -4.70
CA GLU A 179 15.36 9.02 -5.84
C GLU A 179 16.67 8.32 -5.43
N GLY A 180 17.07 7.32 -6.20
CA GLY A 180 18.23 6.48 -5.90
C GLY A 180 17.91 5.20 -5.10
N ASP A 181 16.71 5.01 -4.56
CA ASP A 181 16.33 3.78 -3.85
C ASP A 181 16.08 2.58 -4.79
N GLY A 182 16.18 2.77 -6.11
CA GLY A 182 16.04 1.69 -7.10
C GLY A 182 14.60 1.24 -7.34
N PHE A 183 13.60 2.00 -6.88
CA PHE A 183 12.20 1.68 -7.12
C PHE A 183 11.73 2.12 -8.50
N ASP A 184 10.95 1.26 -9.13
CA ASP A 184 10.10 1.58 -10.27
C ASP A 184 8.63 1.73 -9.84
N VAL A 185 7.86 2.36 -10.70
CA VAL A 185 6.43 2.58 -10.52
C VAL A 185 5.65 1.51 -11.27
N MET A 186 4.93 0.67 -10.53
CA MET A 186 4.03 -0.33 -11.08
C MET A 186 2.59 0.14 -10.99
N VAL A 187 1.88 0.14 -12.11
CA VAL A 187 0.44 0.45 -12.20
C VAL A 187 -0.31 -0.70 -12.85
N VAL A 188 -1.51 -0.97 -12.34
CA VAL A 188 -2.38 -2.03 -12.86
C VAL A 188 -3.80 -1.49 -13.02
N SER A 189 -4.46 -1.85 -14.12
CA SER A 189 -5.84 -1.48 -14.42
C SER A 189 -6.82 -2.63 -14.19
N GLU A 190 -8.10 -2.32 -14.07
CA GLU A 190 -9.17 -3.27 -13.74
C GLU A 190 -9.32 -4.42 -14.75
N ALA A 191 -9.01 -4.16 -16.04
CA ALA A 191 -9.05 -5.19 -17.09
C ALA A 191 -7.77 -6.03 -17.19
N GLY A 192 -6.86 -5.95 -16.20
CA GLY A 192 -5.66 -6.78 -16.11
C GLY A 192 -4.49 -6.31 -16.97
N TYR A 193 -4.49 -5.06 -17.38
CA TYR A 193 -3.33 -4.42 -18.00
C TYR A 193 -2.48 -3.74 -16.94
N GLY A 194 -1.18 -3.74 -17.13
CA GLY A 194 -0.27 -3.07 -16.22
C GLY A 194 1.06 -2.80 -16.85
N LYS A 195 1.86 -2.03 -16.16
CA LYS A 195 3.22 -1.71 -16.59
C LYS A 195 4.08 -1.24 -15.44
N ARG A 196 5.36 -1.39 -15.66
CA ARG A 196 6.45 -0.88 -14.85
C ARG A 196 7.08 0.30 -15.57
N SER A 197 7.24 1.42 -14.91
CA SER A 197 7.87 2.63 -15.44
C SER A 197 8.94 3.14 -14.49
N SER A 198 9.99 3.77 -15.02
CA SER A 198 11.01 4.40 -14.17
C SER A 198 10.38 5.51 -13.33
N LEU A 199 10.81 5.63 -12.07
CA LEU A 199 10.42 6.74 -11.20
C LEU A 199 10.84 8.10 -11.78
N GLU A 200 11.92 8.16 -12.55
CA GLU A 200 12.44 9.37 -13.21
C GLU A 200 11.50 9.93 -14.29
N ASP A 201 10.63 9.10 -14.86
CA ASP A 201 9.60 9.54 -15.81
C ASP A 201 8.55 10.46 -15.15
N TYR A 202 8.49 10.49 -13.82
CA TYR A 202 7.54 11.28 -13.05
C TYR A 202 8.22 12.50 -12.46
N ARG A 203 8.03 13.66 -13.10
CA ARG A 203 8.58 14.92 -12.61
C ARG A 203 8.08 15.27 -11.21
N ILE A 204 8.96 15.81 -10.39
CA ILE A 204 8.62 16.38 -9.09
C ILE A 204 7.85 17.69 -9.30
N THR A 205 6.70 17.82 -8.65
CA THR A 205 5.82 19.00 -8.75
C THR A 205 5.38 19.50 -7.38
N ASN A 206 4.53 20.51 -7.35
CA ASN A 206 3.80 20.87 -6.15
C ASN A 206 2.57 19.97 -5.98
N ARG A 207 2.15 19.72 -4.73
CA ARG A 207 0.90 19.03 -4.44
C ARG A 207 -0.32 19.80 -4.95
N GLY A 208 -1.46 19.12 -5.08
CA GLY A 208 -2.76 19.72 -5.42
C GLY A 208 -3.01 19.89 -6.91
N GLY A 209 -2.03 19.55 -7.77
CA GLY A 209 -2.20 19.57 -9.22
C GLY A 209 -2.98 18.36 -9.75
N LYS A 210 -3.21 18.33 -11.08
CA LYS A 210 -3.88 17.21 -11.78
C LYS A 210 -2.98 16.02 -12.04
N GLY A 211 -1.66 16.17 -11.85
CA GLY A 211 -0.68 15.13 -12.16
C GLY A 211 -0.40 14.97 -13.66
N VAL A 212 0.31 13.90 -13.98
CA VAL A 212 0.68 13.50 -15.33
C VAL A 212 0.12 12.12 -15.65
N LYS A 213 -0.09 11.83 -16.92
CA LYS A 213 -0.58 10.50 -17.35
C LYS A 213 0.41 9.42 -16.92
N THR A 214 -0.10 8.40 -16.23
CA THR A 214 0.67 7.22 -15.81
C THR A 214 0.29 5.96 -16.57
N ILE A 215 -0.92 5.91 -17.12
CA ILE A 215 -1.39 4.87 -18.03
C ILE A 215 -2.42 5.46 -18.98
N THR A 216 -2.50 4.97 -20.20
CA THR A 216 -3.59 5.32 -21.10
C THR A 216 -4.80 4.47 -20.79
N VAL A 217 -5.81 5.08 -20.18
CA VAL A 217 -7.11 4.45 -19.90
C VAL A 217 -7.95 4.42 -21.17
N THR A 218 -8.46 3.24 -21.51
CA THR A 218 -9.34 2.96 -22.66
C THR A 218 -10.37 1.92 -22.26
N GLU A 219 -11.38 1.69 -23.07
CA GLU A 219 -12.33 0.58 -22.85
C GLU A 219 -11.65 -0.79 -22.71
N LYS A 220 -10.51 -0.97 -23.38
CA LYS A 220 -9.73 -2.20 -23.33
C LYS A 220 -8.98 -2.39 -22.02
N THR A 221 -8.41 -1.32 -21.47
CA THR A 221 -7.62 -1.37 -20.23
C THR A 221 -8.49 -1.25 -18.99
N GLY A 222 -9.60 -0.54 -19.09
CA GLY A 222 -10.35 -0.10 -17.93
C GLY A 222 -9.60 0.94 -17.10
N GLU A 223 -10.15 1.31 -15.98
CA GLU A 223 -9.61 2.30 -15.06
C GLU A 223 -8.43 1.75 -14.24
N LEU A 224 -7.60 2.64 -13.73
CA LEU A 224 -6.51 2.27 -12.84
C LEU A 224 -7.04 1.78 -11.48
N VAL A 225 -6.46 0.69 -10.97
CA VAL A 225 -6.85 0.12 -9.66
C VAL A 225 -5.70 0.00 -8.67
N SER A 226 -4.45 0.10 -9.11
CA SER A 226 -3.29 -0.08 -8.23
C SER A 226 -2.10 0.78 -8.64
N LEU A 227 -1.39 1.28 -7.62
CA LEU A 227 -0.08 1.92 -7.70
C LEU A 227 0.83 1.28 -6.65
N LYS A 228 1.99 0.76 -7.06
CA LYS A 228 2.99 0.15 -6.16
C LYS A 228 4.39 0.63 -6.53
N ALA A 229 5.25 0.76 -5.52
CA ALA A 229 6.70 0.88 -5.71
C ALA A 229 7.29 -0.52 -5.71
N VAL A 230 8.04 -0.88 -6.76
CA VAL A 230 8.54 -2.24 -6.97
C VAL A 230 10.01 -2.24 -7.35
N THR A 231 10.67 -3.36 -7.08
CA THR A 231 12.04 -3.68 -7.52
C THR A 231 12.04 -4.98 -8.31
N ASP A 232 13.17 -5.36 -8.88
CA ASP A 232 13.33 -6.66 -9.56
C ASP A 232 13.13 -7.86 -8.62
N ASP A 233 13.39 -7.67 -7.32
CA ASP A 233 13.29 -8.72 -6.30
C ASP A 233 11.87 -8.86 -5.72
N ASP A 234 10.90 -8.17 -6.27
CA ASP A 234 9.50 -8.24 -5.84
C ASP A 234 8.67 -9.16 -6.75
N ASP A 235 7.68 -9.80 -6.16
CA ASP A 235 6.60 -10.47 -6.86
C ASP A 235 5.28 -9.70 -6.69
N LEU A 236 4.42 -9.79 -7.67
CA LEU A 236 3.04 -9.31 -7.62
C LEU A 236 2.08 -10.48 -7.42
N MET A 237 1.21 -10.37 -6.43
CA MET A 237 0.05 -11.21 -6.27
C MET A 237 -1.16 -10.48 -6.85
N ILE A 238 -1.70 -10.97 -7.94
CA ILE A 238 -2.85 -10.40 -8.62
C ILE A 238 -4.08 -11.21 -8.27
N ILE A 239 -5.11 -10.54 -7.75
CA ILE A 239 -6.33 -11.16 -7.26
C ILE A 239 -7.51 -10.56 -8.00
N THR A 240 -8.38 -11.42 -8.54
CA THR A 240 -9.58 -10.99 -9.26
C THR A 240 -10.82 -11.05 -8.39
N LYS A 241 -11.88 -10.31 -8.77
CA LYS A 241 -13.17 -10.30 -8.07
C LYS A 241 -13.83 -11.70 -8.02
N LYS A 242 -13.55 -12.58 -8.98
CA LYS A 242 -14.03 -13.95 -8.99
C LYS A 242 -13.11 -14.96 -8.29
N GLY A 243 -12.09 -14.46 -7.57
CA GLY A 243 -11.21 -15.27 -6.73
C GLY A 243 -10.05 -15.96 -7.47
N THR A 244 -9.79 -15.63 -8.74
CA THR A 244 -8.56 -16.07 -9.40
C THR A 244 -7.37 -15.34 -8.81
N MET A 245 -6.33 -16.08 -8.44
CA MET A 245 -5.10 -15.54 -7.88
C MET A 245 -3.91 -16.02 -8.73
N ILE A 246 -3.06 -15.09 -9.13
CA ILE A 246 -1.79 -15.39 -9.80
C ILE A 246 -0.64 -14.66 -9.14
N ARG A 247 0.54 -15.25 -9.18
CA ARG A 247 1.80 -14.67 -8.76
C ARG A 247 2.72 -14.52 -9.96
N MET A 248 3.38 -13.36 -10.08
CA MET A 248 4.33 -13.10 -11.13
C MET A 248 5.49 -12.25 -10.62
N GLY A 249 6.70 -12.53 -11.07
CA GLY A 249 7.88 -11.73 -10.76
C GLY A 249 7.86 -10.38 -11.49
N VAL A 250 8.21 -9.31 -10.80
CA VAL A 250 8.36 -7.96 -11.38
C VAL A 250 9.45 -7.94 -12.45
N ASN A 251 10.53 -8.71 -12.26
CA ASN A 251 11.63 -8.84 -13.20
C ASN A 251 11.22 -9.34 -14.59
N THR A 252 10.08 -10.01 -14.71
CA THR A 252 9.52 -10.46 -16.01
C THR A 252 8.93 -9.30 -16.83
N LEU A 253 8.74 -8.14 -16.21
CA LEU A 253 8.14 -6.96 -16.83
C LEU A 253 9.25 -5.99 -17.24
N ARG A 254 9.30 -5.66 -18.52
CA ARG A 254 10.19 -4.60 -18.99
C ARG A 254 9.73 -3.23 -18.50
N VAL A 255 10.68 -2.34 -18.25
CA VAL A 255 10.41 -0.93 -17.97
C VAL A 255 9.89 -0.24 -19.24
N MET A 256 8.81 0.51 -19.14
CA MET A 256 8.13 1.19 -20.23
C MET A 256 7.84 2.64 -19.89
N GLY A 257 7.73 3.50 -20.90
CA GLY A 257 7.34 4.90 -20.72
C GLY A 257 5.96 5.04 -20.03
N ARG A 258 5.84 6.02 -19.12
CA ARG A 258 4.66 6.22 -18.25
C ARG A 258 3.33 6.41 -18.99
N ALA A 259 3.32 6.95 -20.20
CA ALA A 259 2.10 7.27 -20.94
C ALA A 259 1.55 6.11 -21.81
N THR A 260 2.20 4.94 -21.82
CA THR A 260 1.76 3.78 -22.60
C THR A 260 0.54 3.09 -21.98
N GLN A 261 -0.13 2.23 -22.75
CA GLN A 261 -1.22 1.37 -22.29
C GLN A 261 -0.76 0.24 -21.34
N GLY A 262 0.52 -0.10 -21.38
CA GLY A 262 1.05 -1.28 -20.71
C GLY A 262 0.84 -2.56 -21.49
N VAL A 263 1.05 -3.67 -20.80
CA VAL A 263 0.89 -5.03 -21.31
C VAL A 263 -0.18 -5.77 -20.52
N ARG A 264 -0.74 -6.82 -21.10
CA ARG A 264 -1.68 -7.68 -20.39
C ARG A 264 -0.91 -8.56 -19.41
N LEU A 265 -1.21 -8.42 -18.11
CA LEU A 265 -0.61 -9.20 -17.03
C LEU A 265 -1.35 -10.51 -16.81
N ILE A 266 -2.67 -10.50 -16.98
CA ILE A 266 -3.55 -11.65 -16.77
C ILE A 266 -4.66 -11.67 -17.82
N ASN A 267 -5.05 -12.87 -18.25
CA ASN A 267 -6.23 -13.07 -19.06
C ASN A 267 -7.45 -13.27 -18.16
N LEU A 268 -8.26 -12.24 -18.02
CA LEU A 268 -9.46 -12.31 -17.21
C LEU A 268 -10.56 -13.11 -17.90
N ARG A 269 -11.32 -13.86 -17.12
CA ARG A 269 -12.56 -14.50 -17.60
C ARG A 269 -13.61 -13.42 -17.91
N LYS A 270 -14.57 -13.73 -18.77
CA LYS A 270 -15.65 -12.79 -19.12
C LYS A 270 -16.36 -12.27 -17.86
N GLY A 271 -16.41 -10.96 -17.73
CA GLY A 271 -17.03 -10.28 -16.60
C GLY A 271 -16.26 -10.41 -15.28
N ASP A 272 -14.95 -10.68 -15.32
CA ASP A 272 -14.05 -10.60 -14.17
C ASP A 272 -13.22 -9.33 -14.25
N GLU A 273 -12.77 -8.84 -13.12
CA GLU A 273 -11.94 -7.65 -12.97
C GLU A 273 -10.90 -7.86 -11.88
N ILE A 274 -9.82 -7.08 -11.91
CA ILE A 274 -8.87 -7.06 -10.81
C ILE A 274 -9.54 -6.51 -9.55
N ALA A 275 -9.43 -7.25 -8.46
CA ALA A 275 -9.91 -6.83 -7.14
C ALA A 275 -8.80 -6.16 -6.33
N SER A 276 -7.59 -6.73 -6.33
CA SER A 276 -6.46 -6.28 -5.50
C SER A 276 -5.14 -6.71 -6.10
N ILE A 277 -4.10 -5.93 -5.80
CA ILE A 277 -2.70 -6.24 -6.11
C ILE A 277 -1.93 -6.15 -4.80
N ALA A 278 -1.27 -7.23 -4.41
CA ALA A 278 -0.33 -7.24 -3.30
C ALA A 278 1.11 -7.36 -3.84
N LYS A 279 2.02 -6.60 -3.24
CA LYS A 279 3.46 -6.78 -3.44
C LYS A 279 3.97 -7.74 -2.37
N VAL A 280 4.67 -8.77 -2.77
CA VAL A 280 5.31 -9.72 -1.87
C VAL A 280 6.79 -9.81 -2.25
N PRO A 281 7.71 -9.96 -1.28
CA PRO A 281 9.09 -10.28 -1.61
C PRO A 281 9.11 -11.54 -2.48
N ALA A 282 10.00 -11.60 -3.46
CA ALA A 282 10.25 -12.85 -4.17
C ALA A 282 10.56 -13.92 -3.12
N SER A 283 9.93 -15.08 -3.21
CA SER A 283 10.37 -16.19 -2.39
C SER A 283 11.80 -16.48 -2.80
N GLU A 284 12.73 -16.40 -1.86
CA GLU A 284 13.94 -17.20 -1.97
C GLU A 284 13.43 -18.60 -2.33
N GLU A 285 13.78 -19.10 -3.51
CA GLU A 285 13.64 -20.52 -3.80
C GLU A 285 14.30 -21.18 -2.60
N GLU A 286 13.56 -22.03 -1.87
CA GLU A 286 14.14 -22.83 -0.81
C GLU A 286 15.37 -23.46 -1.49
N GLU A 287 16.58 -22.97 -1.19
CA GLU A 287 17.79 -23.74 -1.45
C GLU A 287 17.49 -25.08 -0.80
N GLU A 288 17.22 -26.09 -1.62
CA GLU A 288 17.10 -27.45 -1.15
C GLU A 288 18.42 -27.70 -0.43
N LEU A 289 18.35 -27.71 0.91
CA LEU A 289 19.49 -28.07 1.72
C LEU A 289 19.83 -29.50 1.34
N LEU A 290 20.83 -29.62 0.48
CA LEU A 290 21.41 -30.90 0.11
C LEU A 290 22.35 -31.30 1.24
N ASP A 291 22.26 -32.54 1.69
CA ASP A 291 23.28 -33.15 2.56
C ASP A 291 24.60 -33.28 1.82
N ALA A 292 25.65 -33.67 2.53
CA ALA A 292 26.98 -33.86 1.95
C ALA A 292 27.03 -34.94 0.85
N GLU A 293 25.94 -35.68 0.65
CA GLU A 293 25.76 -36.75 -0.36
C GLU A 293 24.83 -36.31 -1.50
N GLY A 294 24.31 -35.06 -1.46
CA GLY A 294 23.46 -34.47 -2.50
C GLY A 294 22.00 -34.85 -2.45
N ASN A 295 21.50 -35.33 -1.30
CA ASN A 295 20.07 -35.58 -1.07
C ASN A 295 19.39 -34.38 -0.39
N VAL A 296 18.15 -34.10 -0.76
CA VAL A 296 17.32 -33.04 -0.15
C VAL A 296 17.00 -33.44 1.30
N ILE A 297 17.37 -32.58 2.27
CA ILE A 297 17.07 -32.78 3.71
C ILE A 297 15.64 -32.32 4.02
#